data_4e64aad5a74a179cd3bea8ca5731aa63
#
_entry.id   4e64aad5a74a179cd3bea8ca5731aa63
#
_cell.length_a   1.000
_cell.length_b   1.000
_cell.length_c   1.000
_cell.angle_alpha   90.00
_cell.angle_beta   90.00
_cell.angle_gamma   90.00
#
_symmetry.space_group_name_H-M   'P 1'
#
loop_
_entity.id
_entity.type
_entity.pdbx_description
1 polymer ?
#
loop_
_entity_poly.entity_id
_entity_poly.type
_entity_poly.pdbx_seq_one_letter_code
_entity_poly.pdbx_strand_id
1 'polypeptide(L)'
;MQHTRAHRCALSALVALTLIPLTACGEGSSRAASPSSASASASASASAAKKPYGHAFQKLERTYSARLGVYAVDTGTGRVVTYRDGERFAHNSTFKAFAAGAVLRKRSLSGMDKVIKYSKKDLVANSPVTEKHVTSGMTLRDLCDAAVRYSDNTAANLLLKELGGPKALNAALKKVGDHVTHMERYEPDLSTWDPHSTRDTTSPRAFAEDLRTFVLGDALGKAERAQLTRWLRTNTTGGELIRAGVPKGWAVGDKTGMGSNYGGRDDIAVVWRPHAAPLVVAILTNRTEEDAKPDNKLIAEATSTVVDSLT
;
A
#
# COMPACT_ATOMS: atom_id res chain seq x y z
N MET A 1 2.01 61.95 13.84
CA MET A 1 0.90 62.32 14.75
C MET A 1 0.34 61.03 15.27
N GLN A 2 0.73 60.70 16.42
CA GLN A 2 0.00 60.54 17.69
C GLN A 2 -0.85 59.26 17.70
N HIS A 3 -0.38 58.26 18.47
CA HIS A 3 -0.70 57.96 19.89
C HIS A 3 -2.03 57.17 20.02
N THR A 4 -2.25 56.12 20.77
CA THR A 4 -1.65 55.55 21.99
C THR A 4 -2.40 54.29 22.43
N ARG A 5 -1.70 53.38 23.10
CA ARG A 5 -1.95 52.63 24.37
C ARG A 5 -2.96 51.50 24.38
N ALA A 6 -2.57 50.30 24.56
CA ALA A 6 -2.24 49.50 25.75
C ALA A 6 -3.25 49.51 26.88
N HIS A 7 -3.85 48.36 27.21
CA HIS A 7 -4.12 47.97 28.59
C HIS A 7 -3.97 46.46 28.81
N ARG A 8 -3.10 46.17 29.76
CA ARG A 8 -2.93 44.88 30.46
C ARG A 8 -3.97 44.81 31.56
N CYS A 9 -4.49 43.64 31.88
CA CYS A 9 -4.93 43.24 33.21
C CYS A 9 -4.64 41.78 33.44
N ALA A 10 -3.77 41.54 34.40
CA ALA A 10 -3.54 40.28 35.08
C ALA A 10 -4.33 40.30 36.39
N LEU A 11 -4.71 39.17 36.94
CA LEU A 11 -4.86 38.82 38.36
C LEU A 11 -5.38 37.37 38.41
N SER A 12 -4.56 36.45 38.89
CA SER A 12 -4.20 36.04 40.27
C SER A 12 -5.12 34.99 40.86
N ALA A 13 -4.60 33.82 40.96
CA ALA A 13 -4.60 32.75 41.93
C ALA A 13 -5.63 32.75 43.08
N LEU A 14 -6.15 31.57 43.40
CA LEU A 14 -6.27 31.11 44.81
C LEU A 14 -6.26 29.57 44.89
N VAL A 15 -5.29 29.10 45.71
CA VAL A 15 -5.10 27.74 46.21
C VAL A 15 -5.99 27.56 47.43
N ALA A 16 -6.67 26.43 47.57
CA ALA A 16 -7.24 26.00 48.86
C ALA A 16 -6.86 24.52 49.10
N LEU A 17 -5.90 24.37 50.02
CA LEU A 17 -5.53 23.14 50.74
C LEU A 17 -6.52 22.97 51.91
N THR A 18 -7.07 21.76 52.12
CA THR A 18 -7.63 21.33 53.42
C THR A 18 -7.12 19.95 53.80
N LEU A 19 -6.56 19.96 55.02
CA LEU A 19 -5.98 18.84 55.77
C LEU A 19 -7.02 18.17 56.67
N ILE A 20 -6.98 16.85 56.68
CA ILE A 20 -7.04 15.77 57.71
C ILE A 20 -7.75 16.07 59.05
N PRO A 21 -8.44 15.06 59.73
CA PRO A 21 -7.68 14.34 60.72
C PRO A 21 -7.89 12.79 60.81
N LEU A 22 -6.82 12.14 61.29
CA LEU A 22 -6.79 10.77 61.86
C LEU A 22 -7.55 10.72 63.20
N THR A 23 -8.22 9.60 63.44
CA THR A 23 -8.36 9.06 64.83
C THR A 23 -8.18 7.57 64.86
N ALA A 24 -7.42 7.13 65.82
CA ALA A 24 -6.94 5.78 66.05
C ALA A 24 -7.77 5.04 67.16
N CYS A 25 -7.45 3.75 67.26
CA CYS A 25 -7.59 2.82 68.39
C CYS A 25 -8.81 1.91 68.45
N GLY A 26 -8.48 0.61 68.56
CA GLY A 26 -9.33 -0.46 69.07
C GLY A 26 -8.78 -1.86 68.75
N GLU A 27 -8.04 -2.48 69.70
CA GLU A 27 -7.50 -3.85 69.71
C GLU A 27 -8.60 -4.93 69.72
N GLY A 28 -8.31 -6.08 69.08
CA GLY A 28 -9.11 -7.30 69.22
C GLY A 28 -8.50 -8.46 68.42
N SER A 29 -7.67 -9.29 69.12
CA SER A 29 -7.10 -10.53 68.61
C SER A 29 -8.15 -11.58 68.27
N SER A 30 -7.97 -12.25 67.07
CA SER A 30 -8.25 -13.70 66.92
C SER A 30 -7.59 -14.23 65.66
N ARG A 31 -6.78 -15.26 65.86
CA ARG A 31 -6.11 -16.10 64.86
C ARG A 31 -7.13 -16.84 63.99
N ALA A 32 -6.97 -16.78 62.68
CA ALA A 32 -7.38 -17.86 61.77
C ALA A 32 -6.50 -17.86 60.53
N ALA A 33 -6.04 -19.02 60.15
CA ALA A 33 -5.07 -19.30 59.11
C ALA A 33 -5.54 -18.92 57.72
N SER A 34 -4.64 -18.30 56.94
CA SER A 34 -4.79 -18.07 55.51
C SER A 34 -4.39 -19.31 54.72
N PRO A 35 -5.11 -19.69 53.65
CA PRO A 35 -4.49 -20.36 52.53
C PRO A 35 -4.05 -19.30 51.49
N SER A 36 -2.76 -19.31 51.22
CA SER A 36 -2.10 -18.59 50.16
C SER A 36 -2.67 -19.03 48.82
N SER A 37 -3.48 -18.18 48.21
CA SER A 37 -3.90 -18.32 46.78
C SER A 37 -2.80 -17.77 45.92
N ALA A 38 -1.89 -18.62 45.47
CA ALA A 38 -1.01 -18.32 44.35
C ALA A 38 -1.87 -18.14 43.06
N SER A 39 -2.11 -16.91 42.68
CA SER A 39 -2.63 -16.60 41.33
C SER A 39 -1.55 -16.95 40.29
N ALA A 40 -1.61 -18.16 39.79
CA ALA A 40 -0.90 -18.53 38.59
C ALA A 40 -1.53 -17.75 37.44
N SER A 41 -0.86 -16.69 37.01
CA SER A 41 -1.11 -16.05 35.70
C SER A 41 -0.83 -17.07 34.61
N ALA A 42 -1.84 -17.82 34.23
CA ALA A 42 -1.80 -18.60 33.01
C ALA A 42 -1.74 -17.64 31.83
N SER A 43 -0.52 -17.36 31.35
CA SER A 43 -0.30 -16.85 30.01
C SER A 43 -0.85 -17.89 29.03
N ALA A 44 -2.11 -17.77 28.67
CA ALA A 44 -2.68 -18.48 27.56
C ALA A 44 -1.96 -17.99 26.28
N SER A 45 -0.92 -18.73 25.86
CA SER A 45 -0.46 -18.70 24.49
C SER A 45 -1.65 -19.09 23.62
N ALA A 46 -2.37 -18.10 23.11
CA ALA A 46 -3.36 -18.32 22.09
C ALA A 46 -2.63 -18.94 20.89
N SER A 47 -2.70 -20.26 20.76
CA SER A 47 -2.32 -20.98 19.57
C SER A 47 -3.10 -20.31 18.42
N ALA A 48 -2.40 -19.54 17.58
CA ALA A 48 -3.01 -18.88 16.42
C ALA A 48 -3.67 -19.98 15.58
N ALA A 49 -5.00 -20.03 15.57
CA ALA A 49 -5.76 -20.96 14.77
C ALA A 49 -5.23 -20.87 13.32
N LYS A 50 -4.76 -22.00 12.77
CA LYS A 50 -4.20 -22.04 11.41
C LYS A 50 -5.28 -21.55 10.47
N LYS A 51 -5.03 -20.41 9.81
CA LYS A 51 -5.97 -19.82 8.84
C LYS A 51 -6.18 -20.85 7.72
N PRO A 52 -7.42 -21.19 7.34
CA PRO A 52 -7.70 -22.28 6.38
C PRO A 52 -6.92 -22.14 5.06
N TYR A 53 -6.72 -20.92 4.59
CA TYR A 53 -6.00 -20.59 3.36
C TYR A 53 -4.45 -20.68 3.48
N GLY A 54 -3.90 -20.76 4.68
CA GLY A 54 -2.45 -20.81 4.88
C GLY A 54 -1.79 -22.01 4.19
N HIS A 55 -2.42 -23.19 4.23
CA HIS A 55 -1.93 -24.38 3.54
C HIS A 55 -1.99 -24.24 2.02
N ALA A 56 -3.02 -23.58 1.48
CA ALA A 56 -3.12 -23.33 0.04
C ALA A 56 -1.97 -22.45 -0.44
N PHE A 57 -1.68 -21.34 0.25
CA PHE A 57 -0.54 -20.47 -0.09
C PHE A 57 0.81 -21.18 0.05
N GLN A 58 1.02 -21.98 1.10
CA GLN A 58 2.23 -22.80 1.23
C GLN A 58 2.37 -23.81 0.09
N LYS A 59 1.27 -24.42 -0.38
CA LYS A 59 1.28 -25.28 -1.54
C LYS A 59 1.70 -24.52 -2.80
N LEU A 60 1.17 -23.33 -3.01
CA LEU A 60 1.56 -22.47 -4.13
C LEU A 60 3.05 -22.12 -4.07
N GLU A 61 3.60 -21.69 -2.93
CA GLU A 61 5.03 -21.44 -2.78
C GLU A 61 5.88 -22.64 -3.21
N ARG A 62 5.51 -23.85 -2.78
CA ARG A 62 6.23 -25.08 -3.17
C ARG A 62 6.07 -25.38 -4.66
N THR A 63 4.85 -25.29 -5.21
CA THR A 63 4.55 -25.59 -6.61
C THR A 63 5.32 -24.70 -7.57
N TYR A 64 5.44 -23.42 -7.22
CA TYR A 64 6.08 -22.42 -8.06
C TYR A 64 7.53 -22.10 -7.67
N SER A 65 8.07 -22.75 -6.63
CA SER A 65 9.41 -22.44 -6.05
C SER A 65 9.55 -20.93 -5.82
N ALA A 66 8.55 -20.33 -5.16
CA ALA A 66 8.43 -18.89 -5.01
C ALA A 66 8.13 -18.52 -3.55
N ARG A 67 8.47 -17.31 -3.19
CA ARG A 67 8.01 -16.64 -1.97
C ARG A 67 6.80 -15.79 -2.35
N LEU A 68 5.72 -15.92 -1.60
CA LEU A 68 4.42 -15.31 -1.86
C LEU A 68 4.01 -14.41 -0.69
N GLY A 69 3.68 -13.17 -0.96
CA GLY A 69 3.07 -12.25 -0.01
C GLY A 69 1.66 -11.88 -0.45
N VAL A 70 0.67 -11.99 0.44
CA VAL A 70 -0.73 -11.71 0.15
C VAL A 70 -1.34 -10.87 1.26
N TYR A 71 -2.00 -9.78 0.89
CA TYR A 71 -2.97 -9.09 1.72
C TYR A 71 -4.22 -8.83 0.91
N ALA A 72 -5.37 -9.22 1.45
CA ALA A 72 -6.66 -8.89 0.86
C ALA A 72 -7.66 -8.53 1.95
N VAL A 73 -8.53 -7.56 1.67
CA VAL A 73 -9.59 -7.13 2.57
C VAL A 73 -10.91 -6.99 1.83
N ASP A 74 -11.95 -7.54 2.40
CA ASP A 74 -13.34 -7.23 2.04
C ASP A 74 -13.72 -5.91 2.74
N THR A 75 -13.93 -4.85 1.95
CA THR A 75 -14.17 -3.51 2.50
C THR A 75 -15.56 -3.34 3.14
N GLY A 76 -16.48 -4.29 2.90
CA GLY A 76 -17.81 -4.27 3.51
C GLY A 76 -17.87 -4.96 4.87
N THR A 77 -17.18 -6.10 4.99
CA THR A 77 -17.18 -6.91 6.22
C THR A 77 -15.96 -6.69 7.12
N GLY A 78 -14.88 -6.13 6.57
CA GLY A 78 -13.60 -6.02 7.25
C GLY A 78 -12.83 -7.34 7.36
N ARG A 79 -13.34 -8.46 6.80
CA ARG A 79 -12.61 -9.75 6.78
C ARG A 79 -11.34 -9.60 5.97
N VAL A 80 -10.26 -10.22 6.46
CA VAL A 80 -8.95 -10.18 5.81
C VAL A 80 -8.38 -11.57 5.54
N VAL A 81 -7.66 -11.69 4.42
CA VAL A 81 -6.77 -12.80 4.09
C VAL A 81 -5.36 -12.28 4.09
N THR A 82 -4.49 -12.91 4.86
CA THR A 82 -3.11 -12.46 5.04
C THR A 82 -2.13 -13.61 4.99
N TYR A 83 -1.05 -13.43 4.22
CA TYR A 83 0.06 -14.38 4.16
C TYR A 83 1.35 -13.61 3.90
N ARG A 84 2.34 -13.66 4.79
CA ARG A 84 3.57 -12.85 4.74
C ARG A 84 3.31 -11.36 4.46
N ASP A 85 2.16 -10.88 4.85
CA ASP A 85 1.63 -9.57 4.45
C ASP A 85 2.38 -8.37 5.01
N GLY A 86 3.18 -8.57 6.06
CA GLY A 86 4.10 -7.58 6.62
C GLY A 86 5.55 -7.73 6.14
N GLU A 87 5.88 -8.80 5.39
CA GLU A 87 7.23 -9.00 4.87
C GLU A 87 7.51 -8.11 3.66
N ARG A 88 8.78 -7.77 3.45
CA ARG A 88 9.18 -6.90 2.34
C ARG A 88 9.35 -7.67 1.05
N PHE A 89 8.86 -7.08 -0.04
CA PHE A 89 9.03 -7.50 -1.43
C PHE A 89 9.43 -6.30 -2.27
N ALA A 90 10.11 -6.51 -3.39
CA ALA A 90 10.26 -5.46 -4.40
C ALA A 90 8.87 -4.98 -4.83
N HIS A 91 8.68 -3.67 -4.97
CA HIS A 91 7.39 -3.16 -5.42
C HIS A 91 7.28 -3.08 -6.94
N ASN A 92 8.41 -3.18 -7.64
CA ASN A 92 8.49 -3.11 -9.08
C ASN A 92 7.60 -1.97 -9.63
N SER A 93 6.95 -2.15 -10.76
CA SER A 93 6.09 -1.12 -11.38
C SER A 93 4.75 -0.88 -10.68
N THR A 94 4.39 -1.58 -9.59
CA THR A 94 3.11 -1.34 -8.89
C THR A 94 3.03 0.07 -8.29
N PHE A 95 4.16 0.69 -7.93
CA PHE A 95 4.23 2.07 -7.44
C PHE A 95 3.64 3.10 -8.41
N LYS A 96 3.57 2.80 -9.71
CA LYS A 96 3.08 3.74 -10.75
C LYS A 96 1.64 4.16 -10.53
N ALA A 97 0.83 3.31 -9.90
CA ALA A 97 -0.52 3.68 -9.47
C ALA A 97 -0.49 4.84 -8.47
N PHE A 98 0.41 4.79 -7.51
CA PHE A 98 0.57 5.80 -6.47
C PHE A 98 1.27 7.06 -6.97
N ALA A 99 2.23 6.92 -7.89
CA ALA A 99 2.84 8.07 -8.56
C ALA A 99 1.80 8.89 -9.33
N ALA A 100 0.93 8.22 -10.10
CA ALA A 100 -0.19 8.87 -10.78
C ALA A 100 -1.19 9.50 -9.81
N GLY A 101 -1.54 8.79 -8.72
CA GLY A 101 -2.39 9.31 -7.65
C GLY A 101 -1.79 10.54 -6.97
N ALA A 102 -0.49 10.52 -6.67
CA ALA A 102 0.21 11.65 -6.05
C ALA A 102 0.28 12.88 -6.99
N VAL A 103 0.45 12.67 -8.29
CA VAL A 103 0.38 13.76 -9.29
C VAL A 103 -1.03 14.35 -9.37
N LEU A 104 -2.08 13.51 -9.40
CA LEU A 104 -3.47 13.97 -9.34
C LEU A 104 -3.74 14.78 -8.07
N ARG A 105 -3.25 14.33 -6.91
CA ARG A 105 -3.39 15.05 -5.64
C ARG A 105 -2.68 16.42 -5.66
N LYS A 106 -1.48 16.48 -6.28
CA LYS A 106 -0.66 17.70 -6.36
C LYS A 106 -1.22 18.72 -7.34
N ARG A 107 -1.79 18.27 -8.47
CA ARG A 107 -2.15 19.13 -9.61
C ARG A 107 -3.64 19.33 -9.79
N SER A 108 -4.50 18.50 -9.18
CA SER A 108 -5.91 18.32 -9.53
C SER A 108 -6.12 18.05 -11.02
N LEU A 109 -7.35 17.77 -11.43
CA LEU A 109 -7.63 17.49 -12.86
C LEU A 109 -7.35 18.68 -13.78
N SER A 110 -7.53 19.90 -13.32
CA SER A 110 -7.29 21.12 -14.10
C SER A 110 -5.80 21.34 -14.44
N GLY A 111 -4.89 20.85 -13.59
CA GLY A 111 -3.45 20.96 -13.85
C GLY A 111 -2.86 19.81 -14.65
N MET A 112 -3.68 18.80 -15.03
CA MET A 112 -3.18 17.62 -15.75
C MET A 112 -2.89 17.82 -17.22
N ASP A 113 -3.30 18.94 -17.81
CA ASP A 113 -3.05 19.28 -19.21
C ASP A 113 -1.67 19.96 -19.42
N LYS A 114 -0.91 20.16 -18.31
CA LYS A 114 0.48 20.62 -18.39
C LYS A 114 1.31 19.65 -19.21
N VAL A 115 1.94 20.16 -20.30
CA VAL A 115 2.83 19.37 -21.17
C VAL A 115 4.22 19.29 -20.53
N ILE A 116 4.73 18.07 -20.43
CA ILE A 116 6.11 17.76 -20.03
C ILE A 116 6.91 17.46 -21.29
N LYS A 117 7.94 18.28 -21.53
CA LYS A 117 8.92 18.04 -22.60
C LYS A 117 10.01 17.12 -22.10
N TYR A 118 10.45 16.22 -22.92
CA TYR A 118 11.57 15.30 -22.69
C TYR A 118 12.26 14.97 -24.01
N SER A 119 13.40 14.34 -23.96
CA SER A 119 14.26 14.04 -25.10
C SER A 119 14.54 12.54 -25.22
N LYS A 120 15.20 12.12 -26.29
CA LYS A 120 15.68 10.74 -26.44
C LYS A 120 16.60 10.30 -25.29
N LYS A 121 17.30 11.23 -24.63
CA LYS A 121 18.19 10.92 -23.48
C LYS A 121 17.41 10.53 -22.22
N ASP A 122 16.13 10.89 -22.13
CA ASP A 122 15.27 10.55 -21.01
C ASP A 122 14.59 9.18 -21.19
N LEU A 123 14.63 8.60 -22.40
CA LEU A 123 14.02 7.31 -22.66
C LEU A 123 14.80 6.18 -21.99
N VAL A 124 14.06 5.31 -21.30
CA VAL A 124 14.57 4.07 -20.73
C VAL A 124 13.82 2.87 -21.31
N ALA A 125 14.35 1.68 -21.13
CA ALA A 125 13.72 0.44 -21.61
C ALA A 125 12.27 0.31 -21.12
N ASN A 126 11.41 -0.36 -21.90
CA ASN A 126 9.98 -0.57 -21.63
C ASN A 126 9.18 0.74 -21.55
N SER A 127 9.29 1.55 -22.60
CA SER A 127 8.61 2.86 -22.72
C SER A 127 7.77 2.96 -24.00
N PRO A 128 6.77 2.06 -24.20
CA PRO A 128 6.08 1.87 -25.49
C PRO A 128 5.21 3.05 -25.95
N VAL A 129 4.88 3.93 -25.03
CA VAL A 129 4.07 5.13 -25.34
C VAL A 129 4.97 6.35 -25.48
N THR A 130 5.81 6.63 -24.48
CA THR A 130 6.65 7.83 -24.45
C THR A 130 7.66 7.88 -25.59
N GLU A 131 8.17 6.74 -26.09
CA GLU A 131 9.07 6.69 -27.24
C GLU A 131 8.49 7.34 -28.51
N LYS A 132 7.16 7.36 -28.65
CA LYS A 132 6.43 7.91 -29.81
C LYS A 132 6.19 9.42 -29.71
N HIS A 133 6.44 10.03 -28.55
CA HIS A 133 6.09 11.41 -28.25
C HIS A 133 7.28 12.30 -27.88
N VAL A 134 8.51 11.88 -28.18
CA VAL A 134 9.75 12.60 -27.83
C VAL A 134 9.75 14.04 -28.34
N THR A 135 9.26 14.28 -29.55
CA THR A 135 9.24 15.61 -30.17
C THR A 135 8.13 16.50 -29.61
N SER A 136 6.93 15.91 -29.42
CA SER A 136 5.75 16.65 -28.96
C SER A 136 5.76 16.88 -27.45
N GLY A 137 6.39 16.01 -26.66
CA GLY A 137 6.14 15.86 -25.24
C GLY A 137 4.76 15.25 -24.99
N MET A 138 4.39 15.11 -23.72
CA MET A 138 3.10 14.54 -23.31
C MET A 138 2.52 15.36 -22.16
N THR A 139 1.19 15.39 -22.05
CA THR A 139 0.53 15.97 -20.89
C THR A 139 0.77 15.12 -19.65
N LEU A 140 0.65 15.68 -18.45
CA LEU A 140 0.69 14.89 -17.20
C LEU A 140 -0.41 13.81 -17.19
N ARG A 141 -1.57 14.09 -17.79
CA ARG A 141 -2.66 13.13 -17.97
C ARG A 141 -2.23 11.92 -18.79
N ASP A 142 -1.61 12.16 -19.95
CA ASP A 142 -1.15 11.11 -20.85
C ASP A 142 0.03 10.33 -20.25
N LEU A 143 0.90 11.00 -19.50
CA LEU A 143 1.99 10.32 -18.75
C LEU A 143 1.44 9.41 -17.66
N CYS A 144 0.41 9.85 -16.92
CA CYS A 144 -0.26 8.97 -15.94
C CYS A 144 -0.97 7.79 -16.62
N ASP A 145 -1.66 8.01 -17.74
CA ASP A 145 -2.26 6.95 -18.56
C ASP A 145 -1.20 5.94 -19.00
N ALA A 146 -0.10 6.42 -19.59
CA ALA A 146 1.01 5.58 -20.04
C ALA A 146 1.65 4.76 -18.90
N ALA A 147 1.93 5.41 -17.78
CA ALA A 147 2.54 4.74 -16.62
C ALA A 147 1.63 3.68 -15.99
N VAL A 148 0.33 3.95 -15.86
CA VAL A 148 -0.61 3.03 -15.21
C VAL A 148 -1.03 1.92 -16.15
N ARG A 149 -1.49 2.27 -17.37
CA ARG A 149 -2.11 1.30 -18.28
C ARG A 149 -1.12 0.46 -19.08
N TYR A 150 0.02 1.04 -19.44
CA TYR A 150 1.04 0.37 -20.25
C TYR A 150 2.32 0.09 -19.47
N SER A 151 2.35 0.48 -18.21
CA SER A 151 3.54 0.36 -17.36
C SER A 151 4.80 1.06 -17.92
N ASP A 152 4.62 2.14 -18.68
CA ASP A 152 5.68 2.90 -19.34
C ASP A 152 6.68 3.47 -18.32
N ASN A 153 7.96 3.09 -18.48
CA ASN A 153 9.00 3.41 -17.50
C ASN A 153 9.44 4.88 -17.57
N THR A 154 9.59 5.42 -18.78
CA THR A 154 9.93 6.84 -18.95
C THR A 154 8.80 7.73 -18.44
N ALA A 155 7.55 7.39 -18.71
CA ALA A 155 6.41 8.11 -18.14
C ALA A 155 6.48 8.11 -16.59
N ALA A 156 6.73 6.97 -15.97
CA ALA A 156 6.88 6.88 -14.52
C ALA A 156 8.00 7.76 -13.98
N ASN A 157 9.17 7.76 -14.64
CA ASN A 157 10.29 8.61 -14.27
C ASN A 157 9.96 10.10 -14.39
N LEU A 158 9.23 10.51 -15.43
CA LEU A 158 8.78 11.89 -15.60
C LEU A 158 7.77 12.29 -14.52
N LEU A 159 6.87 11.39 -14.12
CA LEU A 159 5.95 11.62 -13.00
C LEU A 159 6.71 11.74 -11.67
N LEU A 160 7.71 10.90 -11.41
CA LEU A 160 8.57 11.03 -10.23
C LEU A 160 9.31 12.37 -10.24
N LYS A 161 9.89 12.80 -11.38
CA LYS A 161 10.53 14.12 -11.52
C LYS A 161 9.54 15.26 -11.24
N GLU A 162 8.30 15.18 -11.74
CA GLU A 162 7.24 16.17 -11.47
C GLU A 162 6.87 16.25 -9.98
N LEU A 163 6.91 15.13 -9.26
CA LEU A 163 6.71 15.08 -7.82
C LEU A 163 7.86 15.70 -7.02
N GLY A 164 9.09 15.58 -7.50
CA GLY A 164 10.34 15.96 -6.83
C GLY A 164 11.23 14.77 -6.50
N GLY A 165 11.09 13.66 -7.23
CA GLY A 165 11.86 12.43 -7.12
C GLY A 165 11.25 11.34 -6.24
N PRO A 166 11.92 10.17 -6.13
CA PRO A 166 11.46 9.04 -5.31
C PRO A 166 11.14 9.41 -3.86
N LYS A 167 11.97 10.24 -3.22
CA LYS A 167 11.74 10.73 -1.85
C LYS A 167 10.44 11.51 -1.70
N ALA A 168 10.00 12.22 -2.74
CA ALA A 168 8.74 12.96 -2.70
C ALA A 168 7.54 12.00 -2.78
N LEU A 169 7.66 10.87 -3.50
CA LEU A 169 6.63 9.83 -3.47
C LEU A 169 6.56 9.17 -2.09
N ASN A 170 7.69 8.83 -1.45
CA ASN A 170 7.70 8.36 -0.06
C ASN A 170 6.97 9.34 0.87
N ALA A 171 7.23 10.65 0.73
CA ALA A 171 6.56 11.65 1.53
C ALA A 171 5.04 11.74 1.24
N ALA A 172 4.61 11.48 0.00
CA ALA A 172 3.21 11.43 -0.37
C ALA A 172 2.49 10.21 0.21
N LEU A 173 3.14 9.03 0.20
CA LEU A 173 2.64 7.79 0.80
C LEU A 173 2.58 7.91 2.33
N LYS A 174 3.60 8.50 2.94
CA LYS A 174 3.61 8.76 4.39
C LYS A 174 2.42 9.62 4.86
N LYS A 175 1.96 10.57 4.04
CA LYS A 175 0.79 11.40 4.35
C LYS A 175 -0.53 10.62 4.33
N VAL A 176 -0.57 9.44 3.74
CA VAL A 176 -1.74 8.55 3.74
C VAL A 176 -1.56 7.35 4.68
N GLY A 177 -0.49 7.35 5.48
CA GLY A 177 -0.25 6.37 6.55
C GLY A 177 0.78 5.30 6.24
N ASP A 178 1.37 5.27 5.05
CA ASP A 178 2.42 4.30 4.72
C ASP A 178 3.79 4.73 5.25
N HIS A 179 4.28 3.99 6.23
CA HIS A 179 5.61 4.12 6.82
C HIS A 179 6.53 2.94 6.45
N VAL A 180 6.10 2.07 5.55
CA VAL A 180 6.79 0.84 5.16
C VAL A 180 7.49 0.99 3.83
N THR A 181 6.82 1.55 2.83
CA THR A 181 7.33 1.68 1.46
C THR A 181 8.59 2.55 1.42
N HIS A 182 9.59 2.04 0.69
CA HIS A 182 10.87 2.73 0.52
C HIS A 182 11.24 2.81 -0.97
N MET A 183 10.95 3.94 -1.58
CA MET A 183 11.35 4.31 -2.95
C MET A 183 12.68 5.05 -2.90
N GLU A 184 13.65 4.62 -3.71
CA GLU A 184 14.98 5.28 -3.76
C GLU A 184 15.45 5.56 -5.17
N ARG A 185 15.19 4.63 -6.11
CA ARG A 185 15.71 4.69 -7.48
C ARG A 185 14.62 5.06 -8.48
N TYR A 186 15.04 5.27 -9.71
CA TYR A 186 14.19 5.42 -10.88
C TYR A 186 14.13 4.10 -11.68
N GLU A 187 13.20 4.02 -12.63
CA GLU A 187 13.21 2.93 -13.62
C GLU A 187 14.41 3.08 -14.57
N PRO A 188 15.06 2.00 -15.00
CA PRO A 188 14.72 0.60 -14.70
C PRO A 188 15.34 0.04 -13.42
N ASP A 189 16.24 0.77 -12.76
CA ASP A 189 17.08 0.26 -11.66
C ASP A 189 16.26 -0.17 -10.44
N LEU A 190 15.12 0.49 -10.16
CA LEU A 190 14.23 0.13 -9.04
C LEU A 190 13.63 -1.29 -9.17
N SER A 191 13.59 -1.83 -10.40
CA SER A 191 13.07 -3.17 -10.67
C SER A 191 14.15 -4.27 -10.54
N THR A 192 15.38 -3.90 -10.17
CA THR A 192 16.46 -4.85 -9.81
C THR A 192 16.53 -4.98 -8.30
N TRP A 193 15.91 -6.05 -7.79
CA TRP A 193 15.81 -6.29 -6.35
C TRP A 193 17.13 -6.82 -5.77
N ASP A 194 17.46 -6.34 -4.57
CA ASP A 194 18.55 -6.83 -3.73
C ASP A 194 17.94 -7.42 -2.44
N PRO A 195 18.06 -8.75 -2.20
CA PRO A 195 17.50 -9.42 -1.01
C PRO A 195 18.02 -8.87 0.32
N HIS A 196 19.19 -8.22 0.31
CA HIS A 196 19.84 -7.66 1.49
C HIS A 196 19.52 -6.17 1.71
N SER A 197 18.63 -5.59 0.90
CA SER A 197 18.29 -4.18 0.94
C SER A 197 16.78 -3.96 1.10
N THR A 198 16.42 -2.86 1.77
CA THR A 198 15.04 -2.38 1.83
C THR A 198 14.70 -1.40 0.71
N ARG A 199 15.67 -1.06 -0.17
CA ARG A 199 15.46 -0.13 -1.28
C ARG A 199 14.45 -0.68 -2.26
N ASP A 200 13.53 0.20 -2.67
CA ASP A 200 12.48 -0.07 -3.65
C ASP A 200 11.62 -1.29 -3.28
N THR A 201 11.30 -1.38 -1.99
CA THR A 201 10.47 -2.43 -1.41
C THR A 201 9.26 -1.86 -0.69
N THR A 202 8.26 -2.71 -0.54
CA THR A 202 7.06 -2.48 0.25
C THR A 202 6.60 -3.79 0.91
N SER A 203 5.45 -3.79 1.57
CA SER A 203 4.76 -5.01 2.00
C SER A 203 3.38 -5.12 1.32
N PRO A 204 2.83 -6.34 1.16
CA PRO A 204 1.49 -6.51 0.60
C PRO A 204 0.42 -5.70 1.34
N ARG A 205 0.51 -5.65 2.68
CA ARG A 205 -0.41 -4.86 3.51
C ARG A 205 -0.31 -3.37 3.19
N ALA A 206 0.89 -2.81 3.16
CA ALA A 206 1.09 -1.38 2.92
C ALA A 206 0.49 -0.96 1.57
N PHE A 207 0.82 -1.69 0.50
CA PHE A 207 0.31 -1.34 -0.84
C PHE A 207 -1.19 -1.58 -1.03
N ALA A 208 -1.78 -2.56 -0.35
CA ALA A 208 -3.23 -2.72 -0.36
C ALA A 208 -3.93 -1.56 0.36
N GLU A 209 -3.43 -1.14 1.53
CA GLU A 209 -4.03 -0.02 2.28
C GLU A 209 -3.83 1.32 1.54
N ASP A 210 -2.68 1.53 0.90
CA ASP A 210 -2.47 2.68 0.02
C ASP A 210 -3.48 2.67 -1.13
N LEU A 211 -3.63 1.54 -1.84
CA LEU A 211 -4.57 1.44 -2.94
C LEU A 211 -6.00 1.69 -2.48
N ARG A 212 -6.38 1.14 -1.32
CA ARG A 212 -7.67 1.41 -0.69
C ARG A 212 -7.87 2.90 -0.45
N THR A 213 -6.88 3.58 0.11
CA THR A 213 -6.94 5.00 0.46
C THR A 213 -7.03 5.89 -0.79
N PHE A 214 -6.29 5.56 -1.86
CA PHE A 214 -6.32 6.31 -3.12
C PHE A 214 -7.58 6.06 -3.97
N VAL A 215 -8.12 4.83 -3.97
CA VAL A 215 -9.21 4.42 -4.89
C VAL A 215 -10.58 4.43 -4.22
N LEU A 216 -10.66 4.11 -2.94
CA LEU A 216 -11.92 4.00 -2.19
C LEU A 216 -12.04 5.03 -1.07
N GLY A 217 -10.91 5.53 -0.56
CA GLY A 217 -10.83 6.49 0.54
C GLY A 217 -10.83 7.96 0.07
N ASP A 218 -10.21 8.80 0.86
CA ASP A 218 -10.23 10.26 0.75
C ASP A 218 -8.89 10.91 0.35
N ALA A 219 -7.89 10.10 -0.02
CA ALA A 219 -6.60 10.64 -0.50
C ALA A 219 -6.74 11.55 -1.72
N LEU A 220 -7.80 11.34 -2.52
CA LEU A 220 -8.12 12.09 -3.72
C LEU A 220 -9.53 12.66 -3.68
N GLY A 221 -9.74 13.81 -4.32
CA GLY A 221 -11.06 14.32 -4.63
C GLY A 221 -11.85 13.33 -5.51
N LYS A 222 -13.19 13.46 -5.54
CA LYS A 222 -14.08 12.54 -6.26
C LYS A 222 -13.71 12.39 -7.73
N ALA A 223 -13.36 13.47 -8.39
CA ALA A 223 -13.04 13.48 -9.82
C ALA A 223 -11.67 12.87 -10.11
N GLU A 224 -10.66 13.19 -9.30
CA GLU A 224 -9.30 12.62 -9.37
C GLU A 224 -9.32 11.12 -9.09
N ARG A 225 -10.07 10.69 -8.08
CA ARG A 225 -10.27 9.29 -7.74
C ARG A 225 -10.94 8.52 -8.88
N ALA A 226 -11.97 9.10 -9.51
CA ALA A 226 -12.62 8.50 -10.67
C ALA A 226 -11.65 8.36 -11.86
N GLN A 227 -10.75 9.34 -12.05
CA GLN A 227 -9.75 9.28 -13.11
C GLN A 227 -8.69 8.20 -12.85
N LEU A 228 -8.16 8.09 -11.62
CA LEU A 228 -7.24 7.01 -11.24
C LEU A 228 -7.90 5.64 -11.41
N THR A 229 -9.13 5.50 -10.93
CA THR A 229 -9.93 4.27 -11.09
C THR A 229 -10.10 3.89 -12.56
N ARG A 230 -10.34 4.86 -13.44
CA ARG A 230 -10.45 4.62 -14.89
C ARG A 230 -9.15 4.04 -15.45
N TRP A 231 -7.99 4.62 -15.14
CA TRP A 231 -6.70 4.10 -15.62
C TRP A 231 -6.45 2.68 -15.12
N LEU A 232 -6.69 2.41 -13.83
CA LEU A 232 -6.53 1.07 -13.26
C LEU A 232 -7.47 0.04 -13.94
N ARG A 233 -8.75 0.39 -14.15
CA ARG A 233 -9.73 -0.51 -14.79
C ARG A 233 -9.42 -0.79 -16.26
N THR A 234 -8.73 0.11 -16.93
CA THR A 234 -8.33 -0.01 -18.33
C THR A 234 -6.86 -0.41 -18.50
N ASN A 235 -6.20 -0.87 -17.42
CA ASN A 235 -4.86 -1.45 -17.47
C ASN A 235 -4.82 -2.61 -18.47
N THR A 236 -3.76 -2.64 -19.31
CA THR A 236 -3.59 -3.62 -20.37
C THR A 236 -2.65 -4.77 -20.01
N THR A 237 -1.98 -4.70 -18.84
CA THR A 237 -0.91 -5.62 -18.46
C THR A 237 -1.34 -6.70 -17.46
N GLY A 238 -2.57 -6.66 -16.92
CA GLY A 238 -3.03 -7.50 -15.82
C GLY A 238 -3.90 -8.70 -16.19
N GLY A 239 -4.12 -8.97 -17.49
CA GLY A 239 -5.08 -9.98 -17.95
C GLY A 239 -4.88 -11.39 -17.39
N GLU A 240 -3.64 -11.78 -17.11
CA GLU A 240 -3.26 -13.12 -16.65
C GLU A 240 -2.97 -13.21 -15.14
N LEU A 241 -3.17 -12.13 -14.38
CA LEU A 241 -2.85 -12.04 -12.95
C LEU A 241 -4.12 -12.03 -12.09
N ILE A 242 -4.33 -11.01 -11.26
CA ILE A 242 -5.53 -10.92 -10.40
C ILE A 242 -6.80 -11.04 -11.23
N ARG A 243 -6.86 -10.44 -12.44
CA ARG A 243 -8.02 -10.55 -13.34
C ARG A 243 -8.35 -11.98 -13.71
N ALA A 244 -7.35 -12.85 -13.89
CA ALA A 244 -7.56 -14.26 -14.21
C ALA A 244 -8.04 -15.10 -13.03
N GLY A 245 -7.78 -14.64 -11.79
CA GLY A 245 -8.15 -15.35 -10.57
C GLY A 245 -9.52 -14.96 -10.00
N VAL A 246 -10.23 -13.97 -10.57
CA VAL A 246 -11.55 -13.56 -10.11
C VAL A 246 -12.67 -14.13 -10.99
N PRO A 247 -13.89 -14.32 -10.46
CA PRO A 247 -15.05 -14.79 -11.24
C PRO A 247 -15.35 -13.85 -12.42
N LYS A 248 -15.88 -14.44 -13.50
CA LYS A 248 -16.37 -13.66 -14.65
C LYS A 248 -17.43 -12.64 -14.22
N GLY A 249 -17.38 -11.46 -14.82
CA GLY A 249 -18.32 -10.37 -14.54
C GLY A 249 -17.91 -9.45 -13.39
N TRP A 250 -16.86 -9.79 -12.64
CA TRP A 250 -16.30 -8.87 -11.66
C TRP A 250 -15.40 -7.85 -12.36
N ALA A 251 -15.50 -6.59 -11.95
CA ALA A 251 -14.65 -5.55 -12.51
C ALA A 251 -13.37 -5.42 -11.68
N VAL A 252 -12.22 -5.36 -12.36
CA VAL A 252 -10.90 -5.22 -11.72
C VAL A 252 -10.21 -3.96 -12.20
N GLY A 253 -9.67 -3.21 -11.27
CA GLY A 253 -8.74 -2.10 -11.53
C GLY A 253 -7.42 -2.40 -10.87
N ASP A 254 -6.38 -2.68 -11.65
CA ASP A 254 -5.12 -3.21 -11.17
C ASP A 254 -3.90 -2.44 -11.68
N LYS A 255 -2.78 -2.63 -10.98
CA LYS A 255 -1.45 -2.25 -11.46
C LYS A 255 -0.46 -3.37 -11.20
N THR A 256 0.15 -3.84 -12.28
CA THR A 256 1.12 -4.93 -12.26
C THR A 256 2.54 -4.45 -12.00
N GLY A 257 3.38 -5.36 -11.49
CA GLY A 257 4.82 -5.22 -11.36
C GLY A 257 5.57 -6.42 -11.93
N MET A 258 6.77 -6.20 -12.47
CA MET A 258 7.68 -7.24 -12.90
C MET A 258 9.11 -6.82 -12.61
N GLY A 259 9.84 -7.65 -11.87
CA GLY A 259 11.25 -7.46 -11.57
C GLY A 259 12.14 -7.89 -12.72
N SER A 260 13.34 -7.35 -12.76
CA SER A 260 14.39 -7.76 -13.72
C SER A 260 15.14 -9.02 -13.28
N ASN A 261 15.04 -9.38 -12.00
CA ASN A 261 15.69 -10.54 -11.39
C ASN A 261 14.78 -11.24 -10.38
N TYR A 262 15.19 -12.38 -9.86
CA TYR A 262 14.49 -13.21 -8.88
C TYR A 262 13.04 -13.53 -9.25
N GLY A 263 12.67 -13.51 -10.53
CA GLY A 263 11.32 -13.79 -10.99
C GLY A 263 10.24 -12.93 -10.31
N GLY A 264 10.58 -11.70 -9.91
CA GLY A 264 9.66 -10.79 -9.25
C GLY A 264 8.40 -10.56 -10.10
N ARG A 265 7.22 -10.80 -9.51
CA ARG A 265 5.93 -10.59 -10.17
C ARG A 265 4.89 -10.16 -9.17
N ASP A 266 4.23 -9.07 -9.45
CA ASP A 266 3.33 -8.41 -8.52
C ASP A 266 2.05 -7.96 -9.19
N ASP A 267 0.98 -7.89 -8.41
CA ASP A 267 -0.24 -7.22 -8.82
C ASP A 267 -0.99 -6.67 -7.60
N ILE A 268 -1.48 -5.44 -7.71
CA ILE A 268 -2.34 -4.80 -6.72
C ILE A 268 -3.63 -4.37 -7.38
N ALA A 269 -4.77 -4.64 -6.74
CA ALA A 269 -6.06 -4.42 -7.37
C ALA A 269 -7.16 -4.00 -6.39
N VAL A 270 -8.12 -3.21 -6.91
CA VAL A 270 -9.47 -3.12 -6.37
C VAL A 270 -10.37 -3.97 -7.25
N VAL A 271 -11.14 -4.84 -6.64
CA VAL A 271 -12.05 -5.79 -7.30
C VAL A 271 -13.48 -5.46 -6.91
N TRP A 272 -14.25 -4.93 -7.86
CA TRP A 272 -15.67 -4.60 -7.66
C TRP A 272 -16.54 -5.82 -7.98
N ARG A 273 -17.23 -6.29 -6.98
CA ARG A 273 -18.14 -7.42 -7.03
C ARG A 273 -19.57 -6.95 -7.34
N PRO A 274 -20.37 -7.71 -8.10
CA PRO A 274 -21.81 -7.46 -8.18
C PRO A 274 -22.47 -7.53 -6.80
N HIS A 275 -23.26 -6.54 -6.45
CA HIS A 275 -24.09 -6.50 -5.23
C HIS A 275 -23.32 -6.64 -3.89
N ALA A 276 -22.00 -6.39 -3.87
CA ALA A 276 -21.18 -6.46 -2.67
C ALA A 276 -20.12 -5.35 -2.66
N ALA A 277 -19.59 -5.02 -1.48
CA ALA A 277 -18.49 -4.08 -1.34
C ALA A 277 -17.23 -4.63 -2.05
N PRO A 278 -16.35 -3.73 -2.55
CA PRO A 278 -15.15 -4.16 -3.24
C PRO A 278 -14.17 -4.91 -2.33
N LEU A 279 -13.36 -5.79 -2.95
CA LEU A 279 -12.13 -6.30 -2.33
C LEU A 279 -10.97 -5.39 -2.72
N VAL A 280 -10.00 -5.25 -1.82
CA VAL A 280 -8.67 -4.69 -2.13
C VAL A 280 -7.67 -5.81 -1.93
N VAL A 281 -6.82 -6.04 -2.93
CA VAL A 281 -5.91 -7.18 -2.99
C VAL A 281 -4.52 -6.69 -3.37
N ALA A 282 -3.48 -7.17 -2.67
CA ALA A 282 -2.09 -7.03 -3.07
C ALA A 282 -1.42 -8.40 -3.00
N ILE A 283 -0.80 -8.81 -4.09
CA ILE A 283 -0.04 -10.05 -4.22
C ILE A 283 1.33 -9.70 -4.78
N LEU A 284 2.36 -9.95 -3.99
CA LEU A 284 3.75 -9.67 -4.33
C LEU A 284 4.53 -10.98 -4.25
N THR A 285 5.39 -11.24 -5.24
CA THR A 285 6.13 -12.50 -5.30
C THR A 285 7.58 -12.30 -5.72
N ASN A 286 8.43 -13.20 -5.28
CA ASN A 286 9.78 -13.38 -5.82
C ASN A 286 10.18 -14.86 -5.73
N ARG A 287 11.23 -15.22 -6.43
CA ARG A 287 11.85 -16.56 -6.38
C ARG A 287 13.18 -16.51 -5.65
N THR A 288 13.75 -17.69 -5.41
CA THR A 288 15.06 -17.83 -4.74
C THR A 288 16.23 -17.60 -5.69
N GLU A 289 16.10 -18.03 -6.93
CA GLU A 289 17.17 -17.92 -7.92
C GLU A 289 17.12 -16.58 -8.63
N GLU A 290 18.28 -15.94 -8.81
CA GLU A 290 18.37 -14.59 -9.37
C GLU A 290 17.87 -14.52 -10.81
N ASP A 291 18.18 -15.54 -11.62
CA ASP A 291 17.80 -15.64 -13.03
C ASP A 291 16.42 -16.27 -13.27
N ALA A 292 15.70 -16.61 -12.20
CA ALA A 292 14.36 -17.19 -12.27
C ALA A 292 13.39 -16.28 -13.04
N LYS A 293 12.48 -16.92 -13.79
CA LYS A 293 11.46 -16.20 -14.56
C LYS A 293 10.20 -15.99 -13.74
N PRO A 294 9.49 -14.87 -13.93
CA PRO A 294 8.20 -14.62 -13.30
C PRO A 294 7.14 -15.60 -13.80
N ASP A 295 6.12 -15.86 -12.97
CA ASP A 295 5.00 -16.72 -13.34
C ASP A 295 3.66 -16.06 -12.99
N ASN A 296 2.86 -15.76 -14.00
CA ASN A 296 1.57 -15.10 -13.84
C ASN A 296 0.53 -16.01 -13.14
N LYS A 297 0.61 -17.35 -13.35
CA LYS A 297 -0.35 -18.31 -12.78
C LYS A 297 -0.31 -18.31 -11.24
N LEU A 298 0.88 -18.12 -10.64
CA LEU A 298 0.99 -18.02 -9.19
C LEU A 298 0.05 -16.93 -8.63
N ILE A 299 0.02 -15.74 -9.26
CA ILE A 299 -0.85 -14.64 -8.82
C ILE A 299 -2.32 -14.97 -9.06
N ALA A 300 -2.66 -15.55 -10.21
CA ALA A 300 -4.03 -15.95 -10.52
C ALA A 300 -4.58 -16.98 -9.53
N GLU A 301 -3.80 -18.05 -9.22
CA GLU A 301 -4.20 -19.09 -8.26
C GLU A 301 -4.24 -18.56 -6.82
N ALA A 302 -3.32 -17.68 -6.44
CA ALA A 302 -3.37 -17.00 -5.14
C ALA A 302 -4.63 -16.13 -5.02
N THR A 303 -5.02 -15.45 -6.10
CA THR A 303 -6.25 -14.66 -6.16
C THR A 303 -7.50 -15.53 -6.00
N SER A 304 -7.56 -16.69 -6.67
CA SER A 304 -8.68 -17.64 -6.49
C SER A 304 -8.80 -18.07 -5.03
N THR A 305 -7.67 -18.39 -4.37
CA THR A 305 -7.65 -18.71 -2.93
C THR A 305 -8.17 -17.53 -2.07
N VAL A 306 -7.83 -16.29 -2.41
CA VAL A 306 -8.36 -15.09 -1.73
C VAL A 306 -9.88 -14.98 -1.91
N VAL A 307 -10.37 -15.13 -3.15
CA VAL A 307 -11.79 -15.05 -3.46
C VAL A 307 -12.57 -16.11 -2.68
N ASP A 308 -12.15 -17.37 -2.74
CA ASP A 308 -12.79 -18.48 -2.02
C ASP A 308 -12.83 -18.28 -0.49
N SER A 309 -11.86 -17.53 0.04
CA SER A 309 -11.77 -17.26 1.47
C SER A 309 -12.61 -16.06 1.94
N LEU A 310 -12.95 -15.14 1.05
CA LEU A 310 -13.67 -13.90 1.38
C LEU A 310 -15.12 -13.89 0.90
N THR A 311 -15.48 -14.78 0.01
CA THR A 311 -16.86 -14.91 -0.50
C THR A 311 -17.55 -16.14 0.03
#